data_bf663fb34859285f5e7e97f32a4bbeb8
#
_entry.id   bf663fb34859285f5e7e97f32a4bbeb8
#
_cell.length_a   1.000
_cell.length_b   1.000
_cell.length_c   1.000
_cell.angle_alpha   90.00
_cell.angle_beta   90.00
_cell.angle_gamma   90.00
#
_symmetry.space_group_name_H-M   'P 1'
#
loop_
_entity.id
_entity.type
_entity.pdbx_description
1 polymer ?
#
loop_
_entity_poly.entity_id
_entity_poly.type
_entity_poly.pdbx_seq_one_letter_code
_entity_poly.pdbx_strand_id
1 'polypeptide(L)'
;GLQFVPGGTQLVEEDAPFSDAKLRYLNTWRGWGIGLSSKVVKPTQGDVSPFYKFIQATFGHEDPRHADYLVRRLAWMFQQPLVKHPTWIYLIGAPMQGKSALIKLISSLVGQAYVSNIDEKAMQSSFSEWRAEKLLITLDDSSVQQRHAVQQLLKRLTTEEASQVEKKYQSQYTAPNYSTFFFAANGTEALIEHDDRRALVLEAMCPWNFAAGEWREFDVWRNSAEGKAALLHHFLYEVKLDSEFYDEKPPHTQAWALVIETGFSSWDFFLHMLATLNGPLKW
;
A
#
# COMPACT_ATOMS: atom_id res chain seq x y z
N GLY A 1 -2.04 14.08 -26.98
CA GLY A 1 -2.90 13.73 -25.83
C GLY A 1 -2.17 13.87 -24.51
N LEU A 2 -2.84 13.57 -23.41
CA LEU A 2 -2.25 13.49 -22.06
C LEU A 2 -2.24 12.02 -21.65
N GLN A 3 -1.15 11.58 -21.00
CA GLN A 3 -0.99 10.23 -20.50
C GLN A 3 -0.30 10.25 -19.14
N PHE A 4 -0.69 9.38 -18.22
CA PHE A 4 -0.05 9.25 -16.91
C PHE A 4 0.89 8.04 -16.94
N VAL A 5 2.20 8.29 -16.93
CA VAL A 5 3.26 7.27 -16.95
C VAL A 5 4.24 7.53 -15.80
N PRO A 6 4.00 6.94 -14.62
CA PRO A 6 4.87 7.10 -13.45
C PRO A 6 6.33 6.70 -13.75
N GLY A 7 7.28 7.51 -13.32
CA GLY A 7 8.70 7.29 -13.61
C GLY A 7 9.13 7.61 -15.05
N GLY A 8 8.18 7.85 -15.94
CA GLY A 8 8.47 8.13 -17.36
C GLY A 8 8.94 9.57 -17.64
N THR A 9 9.41 9.77 -18.86
CA THR A 9 9.82 11.08 -19.38
C THR A 9 8.62 12.00 -19.58
N GLN A 10 8.89 13.31 -19.74
CA GLN A 10 7.83 14.31 -19.95
C GLN A 10 7.03 14.09 -21.25
N LEU A 11 7.67 13.54 -22.28
CA LEU A 11 7.04 13.18 -23.54
C LEU A 11 7.06 11.65 -23.67
N VAL A 12 5.89 11.05 -23.91
CA VAL A 12 5.72 9.62 -24.15
C VAL A 12 5.39 9.41 -25.62
N GLU A 13 6.11 8.50 -26.28
CA GLU A 13 5.85 8.11 -27.66
C GLU A 13 5.39 6.64 -27.70
N GLU A 14 4.32 6.37 -28.41
CA GLU A 14 3.77 5.03 -28.61
C GLU A 14 3.54 4.81 -30.11
N ASP A 15 3.67 3.56 -30.57
CA ASP A 15 3.35 3.21 -31.94
C ASP A 15 1.83 3.33 -32.18
N ALA A 16 1.45 4.00 -33.25
CA ALA A 16 0.06 4.11 -33.60
C ALA A 16 -0.49 2.75 -34.11
N PRO A 17 -1.65 2.29 -33.64
CA PRO A 17 -2.23 1.07 -34.14
C PRO A 17 -2.48 1.19 -35.67
N PHE A 18 -1.98 0.20 -36.39
CA PHE A 18 -2.17 0.06 -37.85
C PHE A 18 -1.44 1.11 -38.72
N SER A 19 -0.42 1.81 -38.20
CA SER A 19 0.41 2.73 -39.00
C SER A 19 1.84 2.83 -38.44
N ASP A 20 2.80 3.26 -39.30
CA ASP A 20 4.18 3.51 -38.88
C ASP A 20 4.34 4.86 -38.14
N ALA A 21 3.25 5.55 -37.88
CA ALA A 21 3.26 6.82 -37.18
C ALA A 21 3.42 6.61 -35.68
N LYS A 22 4.11 7.55 -35.00
CA LYS A 22 4.20 7.57 -33.54
C LYS A 22 3.21 8.57 -32.97
N LEU A 23 2.43 8.08 -31.99
CA LEU A 23 1.57 8.94 -31.17
C LEU A 23 2.42 9.58 -30.08
N ARG A 24 2.19 10.86 -29.84
CA ARG A 24 2.90 11.63 -28.80
C ARG A 24 1.94 12.11 -27.75
N TYR A 25 2.28 11.81 -26.50
CA TYR A 25 1.51 12.20 -25.32
C TYR A 25 2.38 13.04 -24.38
N LEU A 26 1.78 14.05 -23.78
CA LEU A 26 2.39 14.75 -22.67
C LEU A 26 2.14 13.94 -21.40
N ASN A 27 3.22 13.55 -20.71
CA ASN A 27 3.12 12.82 -19.46
C ASN A 27 2.63 13.75 -18.34
N THR A 28 1.57 13.35 -17.66
CA THR A 28 1.05 14.09 -16.49
C THR A 28 1.83 13.80 -15.20
N TRP A 29 2.75 12.83 -15.23
CA TRP A 29 3.67 12.56 -14.13
C TRP A 29 4.64 13.70 -13.90
N ARG A 30 4.78 14.15 -12.65
CA ARG A 30 5.61 15.30 -12.26
C ARG A 30 6.76 14.96 -11.33
N GLY A 31 6.96 13.70 -10.99
CA GLY A 31 8.00 13.23 -10.09
C GLY A 31 7.50 12.83 -8.70
N TRP A 32 8.37 12.19 -7.95
CA TRP A 32 8.10 11.75 -6.59
C TRP A 32 8.00 12.93 -5.62
N GLY A 33 7.17 12.77 -4.60
CA GLY A 33 7.00 13.77 -3.54
C GLY A 33 6.32 15.05 -3.95
N ILE A 34 5.74 15.12 -5.16
CA ILE A 34 5.06 16.33 -5.61
C ILE A 34 3.81 16.59 -4.79
N GLY A 35 3.78 17.75 -4.16
CA GLY A 35 2.64 18.25 -3.40
C GLY A 35 1.93 19.39 -4.12
N LEU A 36 1.02 20.04 -3.41
CA LEU A 36 0.33 21.25 -3.89
C LEU A 36 1.31 22.41 -4.17
N SER A 37 2.47 22.42 -3.52
CA SER A 37 3.53 23.41 -3.70
C SER A 37 4.49 23.14 -4.87
N SER A 38 4.24 22.12 -5.67
CA SER A 38 5.06 21.73 -6.83
C SER A 38 6.54 21.41 -6.53
N LYS A 39 6.88 21.12 -5.28
CA LYS A 39 8.24 20.70 -4.91
C LYS A 39 8.36 19.20 -5.00
N VAL A 40 9.34 18.74 -5.77
CA VAL A 40 9.68 17.32 -5.95
C VAL A 40 10.73 16.92 -4.90
N VAL A 41 10.60 15.74 -4.32
CA VAL A 41 11.68 15.14 -3.51
C VAL A 41 12.76 14.64 -4.47
N LYS A 42 13.97 15.18 -4.35
CA LYS A 42 15.12 14.69 -5.11
C LYS A 42 15.78 13.57 -4.31
N PRO A 43 15.87 12.34 -4.86
CA PRO A 43 16.53 11.24 -4.17
C PRO A 43 18.00 11.57 -3.96
N THR A 44 18.48 11.43 -2.73
CA THR A 44 19.87 11.73 -2.34
C THR A 44 20.30 10.69 -1.30
N GLN A 45 21.44 10.06 -1.50
CA GLN A 45 21.97 9.09 -0.55
C GLN A 45 22.13 9.70 0.84
N GLY A 46 21.75 8.95 1.87
CA GLY A 46 21.79 9.42 3.26
C GLY A 46 21.45 8.33 4.27
N ASP A 47 21.42 8.70 5.54
CA ASP A 47 21.11 7.77 6.62
C ASP A 47 19.62 7.41 6.66
N VAL A 48 19.32 6.12 6.52
CA VAL A 48 17.98 5.53 6.64
C VAL A 48 17.81 4.67 7.90
N SER A 49 18.80 4.66 8.77
CA SER A 49 18.76 3.87 10.01
C SER A 49 17.54 4.20 10.90
N PRO A 50 17.07 5.46 11.01
CA PRO A 50 15.85 5.76 11.79
C PRO A 50 14.61 5.08 11.22
N PHE A 51 14.52 4.93 9.90
CA PHE A 51 13.41 4.20 9.26
C PHE A 51 13.46 2.71 9.62
N TYR A 52 14.62 2.06 9.49
CA TYR A 52 14.75 0.65 9.81
C TYR A 52 14.50 0.35 11.29
N LYS A 53 15.01 1.19 12.19
CA LYS A 53 14.70 1.09 13.62
C LYS A 53 13.19 1.15 13.86
N PHE A 54 12.51 2.11 13.25
CA PHE A 54 11.07 2.25 13.37
C PHE A 54 10.31 1.04 12.79
N ILE A 55 10.66 0.59 11.57
CA ILE A 55 9.98 -0.53 10.92
C ILE A 55 10.16 -1.82 11.72
N GLN A 56 11.38 -2.12 12.17
CA GLN A 56 11.65 -3.33 12.96
C GLN A 56 10.98 -3.27 14.33
N ALA A 57 11.04 -2.15 15.03
CA ALA A 57 10.39 -2.00 16.33
C ALA A 57 8.86 -2.10 16.25
N THR A 58 8.26 -1.61 15.15
CA THR A 58 6.81 -1.48 15.04
C THR A 58 6.17 -2.71 14.38
N PHE A 59 6.81 -3.29 13.34
CA PHE A 59 6.23 -4.34 12.50
C PHE A 59 7.05 -5.63 12.45
N GLY A 60 8.25 -5.63 13.05
CA GLY A 60 9.13 -6.80 13.09
C GLY A 60 9.12 -7.55 14.43
N HIS A 61 8.22 -7.21 15.35
CA HIS A 61 8.20 -7.78 16.70
C HIS A 61 7.87 -9.28 16.73
N GLU A 62 7.05 -9.78 15.82
CA GLU A 62 6.77 -11.22 15.68
C GLU A 62 7.94 -11.95 14.97
N ASP A 63 8.36 -11.41 13.83
CA ASP A 63 9.43 -11.92 12.99
C ASP A 63 10.03 -10.77 12.16
N PRO A 64 11.33 -10.50 12.26
CA PRO A 64 11.99 -9.45 11.47
C PRO A 64 11.75 -9.58 9.94
N ARG A 65 11.53 -10.79 9.43
CA ARG A 65 11.25 -11.03 8.01
C ARG A 65 9.94 -10.37 7.55
N HIS A 66 8.97 -10.18 8.45
CA HIS A 66 7.73 -9.47 8.13
C HIS A 66 7.99 -7.99 7.79
N ALA A 67 8.85 -7.35 8.58
CA ALA A 67 9.29 -5.98 8.33
C ALA A 67 10.11 -5.88 7.03
N ASP A 68 10.98 -6.85 6.75
CA ASP A 68 11.76 -6.89 5.52
C ASP A 68 10.88 -7.07 4.29
N TYR A 69 9.85 -7.92 4.36
CA TYR A 69 8.87 -8.04 3.28
C TYR A 69 8.14 -6.71 3.03
N LEU A 70 7.72 -6.02 4.10
CA LEU A 70 7.11 -4.71 3.99
C LEU A 70 8.04 -3.71 3.28
N VAL A 71 9.32 -3.66 3.64
CA VAL A 71 10.31 -2.77 3.02
C VAL A 71 10.46 -3.07 1.53
N ARG A 72 10.60 -4.35 1.15
CA ARG A 72 10.67 -4.78 -0.26
C ARG A 72 9.39 -4.43 -1.02
N ARG A 73 8.22 -4.63 -0.41
CA ARG A 73 6.93 -4.29 -1.01
C ARG A 73 6.77 -2.78 -1.23
N LEU A 74 7.28 -1.96 -0.31
CA LEU A 74 7.33 -0.51 -0.47
C LEU A 74 8.29 -0.10 -1.60
N ALA A 75 9.50 -0.68 -1.62
CA ALA A 75 10.48 -0.40 -2.66
C ALA A 75 9.95 -0.77 -4.06
N TRP A 76 9.19 -1.87 -4.20
CA TRP A 76 8.55 -2.24 -5.47
C TRP A 76 7.74 -1.08 -6.06
N MET A 77 6.93 -0.40 -5.26
CA MET A 77 6.09 0.71 -5.73
C MET A 77 6.93 1.85 -6.34
N PHE A 78 8.15 2.06 -5.85
CA PHE A 78 9.05 3.10 -6.36
C PHE A 78 9.89 2.63 -7.55
N GLN A 79 10.38 1.38 -7.52
CA GLN A 79 11.23 0.83 -8.58
C GLN A 79 10.43 0.37 -9.80
N GLN A 80 9.22 -0.14 -9.59
CA GLN A 80 8.35 -0.71 -10.62
C GLN A 80 6.97 -0.03 -10.66
N PRO A 81 6.89 1.30 -10.80
CA PRO A 81 5.64 2.05 -10.66
C PRO A 81 4.60 1.74 -11.74
N LEU A 82 5.00 1.11 -12.85
CA LEU A 82 4.11 0.69 -13.94
C LEU A 82 3.64 -0.76 -13.82
N VAL A 83 4.22 -1.52 -12.87
CA VAL A 83 3.89 -2.93 -12.67
C VAL A 83 3.08 -3.07 -11.38
N LYS A 84 1.82 -3.39 -11.54
CA LYS A 84 0.93 -3.62 -10.42
C LYS A 84 1.35 -4.85 -9.62
N HIS A 85 1.72 -4.65 -8.35
CA HIS A 85 1.95 -5.78 -7.45
C HIS A 85 0.63 -6.25 -6.82
N PRO A 86 0.34 -7.55 -6.79
CA PRO A 86 -0.93 -8.07 -6.29
C PRO A 86 -1.12 -7.91 -4.79
N THR A 87 -0.04 -7.74 -4.02
CA THR A 87 -0.10 -7.61 -2.56
C THR A 87 -0.54 -6.21 -2.13
N TRP A 88 -1.56 -6.14 -1.30
CA TRP A 88 -1.97 -4.95 -0.57
C TRP A 88 -1.59 -5.04 0.91
N ILE A 89 -1.54 -3.92 1.60
CA ILE A 89 -1.01 -3.82 2.96
C ILE A 89 -2.14 -3.48 3.93
N TYR A 90 -2.29 -4.29 4.97
CA TYR A 90 -3.26 -4.10 6.03
C TYR A 90 -2.55 -3.99 7.38
N LEU A 91 -2.62 -2.80 7.99
CA LEU A 91 -2.02 -2.49 9.29
C LEU A 91 -3.11 -2.48 10.34
N ILE A 92 -3.02 -3.38 11.32
CA ILE A 92 -3.91 -3.41 12.48
C ILE A 92 -3.17 -2.99 13.75
N GLY A 93 -3.87 -2.74 14.82
CA GLY A 93 -3.28 -2.43 16.14
C GLY A 93 -3.91 -1.20 16.79
N ALA A 94 -3.67 -1.02 18.07
CA ALA A 94 -4.23 0.07 18.87
C ALA A 94 -3.90 1.48 18.29
N PRO A 95 -4.65 2.51 18.66
CA PRO A 95 -4.26 3.90 18.36
C PRO A 95 -2.83 4.20 18.83
N MET A 96 -2.16 5.13 18.15
CA MET A 96 -0.79 5.57 18.47
C MET A 96 0.30 4.50 18.33
N GLN A 97 0.09 3.41 17.61
CA GLN A 97 1.09 2.35 17.40
C GLN A 97 1.92 2.54 16.10
N GLY A 98 1.94 3.72 15.50
CA GLY A 98 2.82 4.03 14.35
C GLY A 98 2.20 3.83 12.96
N LYS A 99 1.02 3.22 12.81
CA LYS A 99 0.35 2.99 11.51
C LYS A 99 0.28 4.23 10.63
N SER A 100 -0.37 5.28 11.13
CA SER A 100 -0.54 6.54 10.39
C SER A 100 0.78 7.29 10.17
N ALA A 101 1.81 7.03 11.00
CA ALA A 101 3.15 7.60 10.80
C ALA A 101 3.81 7.02 9.55
N LEU A 102 3.73 5.69 9.36
CA LEU A 102 4.21 5.04 8.15
C LEU A 102 3.45 5.53 6.92
N ILE A 103 2.11 5.50 6.98
CA ILE A 103 1.27 5.94 5.85
C ILE A 103 1.60 7.38 5.44
N LYS A 104 1.72 8.31 6.40
CA LYS A 104 2.06 9.71 6.12
C LYS A 104 3.45 9.86 5.52
N LEU A 105 4.44 9.10 6.02
CA LEU A 105 5.80 9.11 5.47
C LEU A 105 5.79 8.65 4.01
N ILE A 106 5.21 7.49 3.72
CA ILE A 106 5.15 6.96 2.36
C ILE A 106 4.33 7.88 1.44
N SER A 107 3.20 8.39 1.91
CA SER A 107 2.40 9.39 1.17
C SER A 107 3.21 10.63 0.80
N SER A 108 4.11 11.07 1.69
CA SER A 108 4.97 12.23 1.42
C SER A 108 6.03 11.97 0.35
N LEU A 109 6.50 10.72 0.23
CA LEU A 109 7.46 10.31 -0.81
C LEU A 109 6.76 10.12 -2.17
N VAL A 110 5.57 9.53 -2.17
CA VAL A 110 4.75 9.37 -3.37
C VAL A 110 4.30 10.73 -3.91
N GLY A 111 3.89 11.62 -3.02
CA GLY A 111 3.40 12.96 -3.34
C GLY A 111 1.88 13.04 -3.35
N GLN A 112 1.35 14.13 -2.79
CA GLN A 112 -0.10 14.32 -2.58
C GLN A 112 -0.93 14.24 -3.88
N ALA A 113 -0.34 14.62 -5.02
CA ALA A 113 -1.00 14.52 -6.31
C ALA A 113 -1.37 13.06 -6.68
N TYR A 114 -0.58 12.08 -6.21
CA TYR A 114 -0.72 10.66 -6.55
C TYR A 114 -1.19 9.81 -5.38
N VAL A 115 -1.59 10.43 -4.29
CA VAL A 115 -2.20 9.78 -3.13
C VAL A 115 -3.70 10.05 -3.11
N SER A 116 -4.48 9.06 -2.75
CA SER A 116 -5.91 9.19 -2.46
C SER A 116 -6.20 8.62 -1.09
N ASN A 117 -6.70 9.46 -0.19
CA ASN A 117 -7.25 9.02 1.08
C ASN A 117 -8.76 8.88 0.89
N ILE A 118 -9.27 7.68 1.08
CA ILE A 118 -10.69 7.37 0.87
C ILE A 118 -11.34 6.87 2.15
N ASP A 119 -12.64 6.98 2.19
CA ASP A 119 -13.50 6.34 3.18
C ASP A 119 -14.32 5.20 2.54
N GLU A 120 -15.04 4.45 3.36
CA GLU A 120 -15.90 3.37 2.90
C GLU A 120 -16.96 3.85 1.90
N LYS A 121 -17.50 5.07 2.08
CA LYS A 121 -18.49 5.64 1.16
C LYS A 121 -17.91 5.89 -0.22
N ALA A 122 -16.68 6.39 -0.29
CA ALA A 122 -15.98 6.58 -1.56
C ALA A 122 -15.74 5.24 -2.27
N MET A 123 -15.38 4.18 -1.52
CA MET A 123 -15.19 2.84 -2.10
C MET A 123 -16.47 2.26 -2.70
N GLN A 124 -17.62 2.53 -2.11
CA GLN A 124 -18.92 2.01 -2.54
C GLN A 124 -19.60 2.91 -3.59
N SER A 125 -19.06 4.10 -3.82
CA SER A 125 -19.60 5.04 -4.80
C SER A 125 -19.43 4.52 -6.22
N SER A 126 -20.41 4.78 -7.10
CA SER A 126 -20.26 4.59 -8.55
C SER A 126 -19.16 5.50 -9.11
N PHE A 127 -18.97 6.69 -8.52
CA PHE A 127 -17.89 7.60 -8.92
C PHE A 127 -16.55 7.09 -8.40
N SER A 128 -15.65 6.83 -9.32
CA SER A 128 -14.36 6.18 -9.05
C SER A 128 -13.15 7.05 -9.44
N GLU A 129 -13.34 8.36 -9.52
CA GLU A 129 -12.27 9.32 -9.83
C GLU A 129 -11.12 9.28 -8.81
N TRP A 130 -11.41 8.87 -7.57
CA TRP A 130 -10.41 8.76 -6.49
C TRP A 130 -9.26 7.80 -6.80
N ARG A 131 -9.40 6.91 -7.80
CA ARG A 131 -8.36 5.96 -8.23
C ARG A 131 -7.61 6.38 -9.50
N ALA A 132 -8.08 7.40 -10.22
CA ALA A 132 -7.44 7.86 -11.45
C ALA A 132 -6.09 8.52 -11.16
N GLU A 133 -5.05 8.10 -11.87
CA GLU A 133 -3.68 8.62 -11.72
C GLU A 133 -3.13 8.52 -10.28
N LYS A 134 -3.52 7.48 -9.53
CA LYS A 134 -3.07 7.27 -8.16
C LYS A 134 -2.11 6.10 -8.06
N LEU A 135 -1.04 6.30 -7.27
CA LEU A 135 -0.04 5.28 -6.95
C LEU A 135 -0.25 4.71 -5.54
N LEU A 136 -0.86 5.50 -4.66
CA LEU A 136 -1.15 5.09 -3.30
C LEU A 136 -2.59 5.44 -2.96
N ILE A 137 -3.34 4.45 -2.52
CA ILE A 137 -4.71 4.61 -2.02
C ILE A 137 -4.73 4.14 -0.58
N THR A 138 -5.16 4.99 0.32
CA THR A 138 -5.21 4.70 1.76
C THR A 138 -6.63 4.76 2.28
N LEU A 139 -6.94 3.84 3.18
CA LEU A 139 -8.15 3.84 3.99
C LEU A 139 -7.71 3.79 5.46
N ASP A 140 -7.95 4.86 6.20
CA ASP A 140 -7.54 5.00 7.59
C ASP A 140 -8.78 5.02 8.50
N ASP A 141 -8.71 4.28 9.61
CA ASP A 141 -9.63 4.28 10.75
C ASP A 141 -11.12 4.10 10.41
N SER A 142 -11.44 3.14 9.58
CA SER A 142 -12.83 2.85 9.27
C SER A 142 -13.33 1.62 10.00
N SER A 143 -14.42 1.79 10.74
CA SER A 143 -15.34 0.71 11.03
C SER A 143 -16.07 0.33 9.73
N VAL A 144 -15.53 -0.64 9.00
CA VAL A 144 -16.13 -1.10 7.75
C VAL A 144 -17.45 -1.81 8.07
N GLN A 145 -18.56 -1.20 7.67
CA GLN A 145 -19.89 -1.76 7.92
C GLN A 145 -20.26 -2.85 6.89
N GLN A 146 -19.87 -2.66 5.63
CA GLN A 146 -20.17 -3.59 4.54
C GLN A 146 -18.93 -4.40 4.13
N ARG A 147 -18.40 -5.18 5.07
CA ARG A 147 -17.15 -5.94 4.93
C ARG A 147 -17.06 -6.74 3.61
N HIS A 148 -18.10 -7.49 3.28
CA HIS A 148 -18.09 -8.31 2.06
C HIS A 148 -17.96 -7.50 0.78
N ALA A 149 -18.65 -6.37 0.65
CA ALA A 149 -18.53 -5.49 -0.51
C ALA A 149 -17.13 -4.90 -0.65
N VAL A 150 -16.52 -4.51 0.48
CA VAL A 150 -15.13 -4.00 0.52
C VAL A 150 -14.14 -5.10 0.15
N GLN A 151 -14.29 -6.32 0.67
CA GLN A 151 -13.45 -7.47 0.31
C GLN A 151 -13.48 -7.77 -1.19
N GLN A 152 -14.67 -7.85 -1.78
CA GLN A 152 -14.82 -8.10 -3.23
C GLN A 152 -14.19 -6.96 -4.06
N LEU A 153 -14.38 -5.72 -3.64
CA LEU A 153 -13.77 -4.58 -4.31
C LEU A 153 -12.24 -4.64 -4.22
N LEU A 154 -11.67 -4.94 -3.05
CA LEU A 154 -10.24 -5.09 -2.85
C LEU A 154 -9.65 -6.20 -3.72
N LYS A 155 -10.27 -7.38 -3.74
CA LYS A 155 -9.87 -8.49 -4.62
C LYS A 155 -9.77 -8.02 -6.08
N ARG A 156 -10.79 -7.32 -6.56
CA ARG A 156 -10.81 -6.78 -7.91
C ARG A 156 -9.72 -5.74 -8.13
N LEU A 157 -9.66 -4.72 -7.28
CA LEU A 157 -8.71 -3.60 -7.43
C LEU A 157 -7.25 -4.02 -7.32
N THR A 158 -6.94 -5.07 -6.57
CA THR A 158 -5.57 -5.59 -6.45
C THR A 158 -5.13 -6.43 -7.64
N THR A 159 -6.07 -6.95 -8.44
CA THR A 159 -5.76 -7.82 -9.59
C THR A 159 -5.95 -7.15 -10.94
N GLU A 160 -6.84 -6.18 -11.06
CA GLU A 160 -7.10 -5.50 -12.33
C GLU A 160 -5.94 -4.57 -12.70
N GLU A 161 -5.36 -4.76 -13.89
CA GLU A 161 -4.34 -3.88 -14.46
C GLU A 161 -4.92 -2.56 -14.96
N ALA A 162 -6.20 -2.55 -15.30
CA ALA A 162 -6.94 -1.37 -15.73
C ALA A 162 -8.29 -1.29 -15.03
N SER A 163 -8.76 -0.11 -14.80
CA SER A 163 -10.03 0.14 -14.12
C SER A 163 -10.90 1.10 -14.91
N GLN A 164 -12.21 0.86 -14.86
CA GLN A 164 -13.18 1.85 -15.33
C GLN A 164 -13.23 3.02 -14.36
N VAL A 165 -13.00 4.21 -14.88
CA VAL A 165 -13.08 5.47 -14.10
C VAL A 165 -14.34 6.20 -14.51
N GLU A 166 -15.20 6.45 -13.53
CA GLU A 166 -16.42 7.23 -13.70
C GLU A 166 -16.27 8.57 -12.95
N LYS A 167 -16.38 9.65 -13.72
CA LYS A 167 -16.36 11.01 -13.21
C LYS A 167 -17.75 11.64 -13.34
N LYS A 168 -18.10 12.47 -12.38
CA LYS A 168 -19.37 13.20 -12.43
C LYS A 168 -19.42 14.06 -13.71
N TYR A 169 -20.51 13.92 -14.46
CA TYR A 169 -20.75 14.64 -15.71
C TYR A 169 -19.75 14.37 -16.86
N GLN A 170 -19.02 13.27 -16.83
CA GLN A 170 -18.12 12.86 -17.91
C GLN A 170 -18.41 11.42 -18.32
N SER A 171 -18.09 11.09 -19.57
CA SER A 171 -18.14 9.70 -20.04
C SER A 171 -17.15 8.85 -19.27
N GLN A 172 -17.57 7.63 -18.96
CA GLN A 172 -16.70 6.62 -18.36
C GLN A 172 -15.52 6.31 -19.28
N TYR A 173 -14.33 6.15 -18.72
CA TYR A 173 -13.14 5.78 -19.46
C TYR A 173 -12.32 4.72 -18.71
N THR A 174 -11.49 3.99 -19.44
CA THR A 174 -10.57 3.02 -18.86
C THR A 174 -9.22 3.68 -18.57
N ALA A 175 -8.69 3.49 -17.36
CA ALA A 175 -7.36 3.98 -16.96
C ALA A 175 -6.52 2.83 -16.40
N PRO A 176 -5.18 2.85 -16.61
CA PRO A 176 -4.28 1.92 -15.95
C PRO A 176 -4.40 2.01 -14.42
N ASN A 177 -4.25 0.87 -13.75
CA ASN A 177 -4.30 0.79 -12.30
C ASN A 177 -2.92 0.45 -11.74
N TYR A 178 -2.18 1.47 -11.34
CA TYR A 178 -0.85 1.35 -10.72
C TYR A 178 -0.89 1.41 -9.19
N SER A 179 -2.08 1.48 -8.59
CA SER A 179 -2.24 1.80 -7.17
C SER A 179 -1.81 0.66 -6.25
N THR A 180 -1.09 1.02 -5.21
CA THR A 180 -0.89 0.21 -4.00
C THR A 180 -1.93 0.60 -2.97
N PHE A 181 -2.53 -0.40 -2.30
CA PHE A 181 -3.54 -0.16 -1.26
C PHE A 181 -2.94 -0.34 0.13
N PHE A 182 -3.17 0.66 0.98
CA PHE A 182 -2.89 0.63 2.40
C PHE A 182 -4.16 0.78 3.19
N PHE A 183 -4.42 -0.18 4.06
CA PHE A 183 -5.49 -0.10 5.04
C PHE A 183 -4.90 0.00 6.44
N ALA A 184 -5.48 0.83 7.28
CA ALA A 184 -5.18 0.89 8.70
C ALA A 184 -6.47 0.80 9.50
N ALA A 185 -6.49 -0.07 10.52
CA ALA A 185 -7.59 -0.22 11.45
C ALA A 185 -7.10 -0.26 12.89
N ASN A 186 -7.94 0.20 13.81
CA ASN A 186 -7.65 0.14 15.25
C ASN A 186 -8.05 -1.20 15.89
N GLY A 187 -8.72 -2.06 15.15
CA GLY A 187 -9.14 -3.41 15.55
C GLY A 187 -8.82 -4.45 14.49
N THR A 188 -9.25 -5.67 14.75
CA THR A 188 -9.10 -6.83 13.86
C THR A 188 -10.32 -6.97 12.95
N GLU A 189 -10.57 -5.95 12.13
CA GLU A 189 -11.68 -5.98 11.19
C GLU A 189 -11.47 -7.08 10.14
N ALA A 190 -12.45 -7.96 9.95
CA ALA A 190 -12.37 -9.06 9.00
C ALA A 190 -12.48 -8.59 7.54
N LEU A 191 -11.43 -7.94 7.03
CA LEU A 191 -11.36 -7.44 5.65
C LEU A 191 -10.73 -8.44 4.67
N ILE A 192 -10.24 -9.58 5.15
CA ILE A 192 -9.66 -10.64 4.33
C ILE A 192 -10.46 -11.92 4.47
N GLU A 193 -10.48 -12.72 3.43
CA GLU A 193 -11.03 -14.07 3.46
C GLU A 193 -9.92 -15.08 3.75
N HIS A 194 -10.30 -16.26 4.26
CA HIS A 194 -9.37 -17.31 4.68
C HIS A 194 -8.35 -17.71 3.59
N ASP A 195 -8.73 -17.61 2.32
CA ASP A 195 -7.89 -17.96 1.17
C ASP A 195 -7.23 -16.75 0.51
N ASP A 196 -7.36 -15.55 1.09
CA ASP A 196 -6.76 -14.35 0.51
C ASP A 196 -5.24 -14.34 0.72
N ARG A 197 -4.53 -14.70 -0.34
CA ARG A 197 -3.06 -14.76 -0.41
C ARG A 197 -2.40 -13.43 -0.81
N ARG A 198 -3.18 -12.32 -0.85
CA ARG A 198 -2.70 -11.02 -1.34
C ARG A 198 -2.52 -10.00 -0.22
N ALA A 199 -3.09 -10.26 0.95
CA ALA A 199 -3.01 -9.35 2.07
C ALA A 199 -1.72 -9.55 2.88
N LEU A 200 -0.87 -8.53 2.94
CA LEU A 200 0.16 -8.43 3.96
C LEU A 200 -0.48 -7.81 5.21
N VAL A 201 -0.81 -8.61 6.19
CA VAL A 201 -1.40 -8.13 7.45
C VAL A 201 -0.31 -8.02 8.50
N LEU A 202 -0.14 -6.83 9.07
CA LEU A 202 0.85 -6.57 10.10
C LEU A 202 0.21 -5.88 11.29
N GLU A 203 0.53 -6.35 12.49
CA GLU A 203 0.19 -5.64 13.70
C GLU A 203 1.25 -4.57 13.98
N ALA A 204 0.78 -3.35 14.22
CA ALA A 204 1.63 -2.26 14.65
C ALA A 204 1.71 -2.24 16.18
N MET A 205 2.90 -2.46 16.72
CA MET A 205 3.19 -2.43 18.16
C MET A 205 4.42 -1.59 18.43
N CYS A 206 4.33 -0.27 18.23
CA CYS A 206 5.45 0.62 18.47
C CYS A 206 5.73 0.75 20.00
N PRO A 207 6.87 0.26 20.49
CA PRO A 207 7.19 0.30 21.91
C PRO A 207 7.69 1.67 22.38
N TRP A 208 7.84 2.62 21.47
CA TRP A 208 8.48 3.89 21.74
C TRP A 208 7.58 4.88 22.47
N ASN A 209 8.16 5.63 23.39
CA ASN A 209 7.46 6.76 24.00
C ASN A 209 7.36 7.91 23.00
N PHE A 210 6.14 8.29 22.62
CA PHE A 210 5.87 9.37 21.66
C PHE A 210 6.29 10.77 22.13
N ALA A 211 6.61 10.95 23.41
CA ALA A 211 7.04 12.23 23.94
C ALA A 211 8.57 12.43 23.93
N ALA A 212 9.37 11.36 23.78
CA ALA A 212 10.82 11.43 23.94
C ALA A 212 11.55 10.29 23.21
N GLY A 213 12.89 10.33 23.21
CA GLY A 213 13.75 9.26 22.73
C GLY A 213 13.59 8.95 21.25
N GLU A 214 13.54 7.67 20.93
CA GLU A 214 13.58 7.14 19.56
C GLU A 214 12.44 7.68 18.69
N TRP A 215 11.24 7.86 19.27
CA TRP A 215 10.14 8.44 18.52
C TRP A 215 10.42 9.85 18.06
N ARG A 216 10.97 10.69 18.93
CA ARG A 216 11.28 12.08 18.58
C ARG A 216 12.36 12.15 17.50
N GLU A 217 13.38 11.31 17.59
CA GLU A 217 14.42 11.21 16.58
C GLU A 217 13.84 10.80 15.23
N PHE A 218 13.03 9.76 15.22
CA PHE A 218 12.34 9.30 14.02
C PHE A 218 11.38 10.38 13.47
N ASP A 219 10.62 11.06 14.33
CA ASP A 219 9.65 12.09 13.89
C ASP A 219 10.36 13.30 13.27
N VAL A 220 11.48 13.74 13.83
CA VAL A 220 12.31 14.80 13.24
C VAL A 220 12.86 14.34 11.89
N TRP A 221 13.44 13.12 11.83
CA TRP A 221 14.04 12.59 10.62
C TRP A 221 13.00 12.41 9.50
N ARG A 222 11.85 11.77 9.76
CA ARG A 222 10.82 11.52 8.75
C ARG A 222 10.17 12.79 8.19
N ASN A 223 10.22 13.89 8.93
CA ASN A 223 9.68 15.18 8.50
C ASN A 223 10.74 16.06 7.83
N SER A 224 12.02 15.74 7.95
CA SER A 224 13.11 16.48 7.31
C SER A 224 13.13 16.25 5.80
N ALA A 225 13.67 17.20 5.06
CA ALA A 225 13.87 17.06 3.62
C ALA A 225 14.95 16.01 3.31
N GLU A 226 15.99 15.97 4.13
CA GLU A 226 17.12 15.04 4.05
C GLU A 226 16.67 13.59 4.27
N GLY A 227 15.88 13.34 5.33
CA GLY A 227 15.36 12.00 5.62
C GLY A 227 14.44 11.47 4.52
N LYS A 228 13.58 12.32 3.97
CA LYS A 228 12.74 11.96 2.83
C LYS A 228 13.56 11.68 1.57
N ALA A 229 14.56 12.51 1.28
CA ALA A 229 15.44 12.33 0.13
C ALA A 229 16.26 11.04 0.25
N ALA A 230 16.78 10.74 1.46
CA ALA A 230 17.52 9.52 1.75
C ALA A 230 16.63 8.27 1.60
N LEU A 231 15.42 8.29 2.16
CA LEU A 231 14.51 7.15 2.07
C LEU A 231 14.03 6.90 0.64
N LEU A 232 13.76 7.97 -0.12
CA LEU A 232 13.40 7.84 -1.52
C LEU A 232 14.56 7.25 -2.34
N HIS A 233 15.80 7.72 -2.11
CA HIS A 233 16.99 7.15 -2.75
C HIS A 233 17.14 5.68 -2.43
N HIS A 234 16.98 5.33 -1.16
CA HIS A 234 17.09 3.97 -0.67
C HIS A 234 16.07 3.03 -1.34
N PHE A 235 14.80 3.42 -1.40
CA PHE A 235 13.78 2.63 -2.09
C PHE A 235 14.03 2.49 -3.58
N LEU A 236 14.53 3.52 -4.25
CA LEU A 236 14.76 3.50 -5.69
C LEU A 236 15.99 2.67 -6.10
N TYR A 237 17.06 2.68 -5.28
CA TYR A 237 18.37 2.23 -5.76
C TYR A 237 19.07 1.21 -4.86
N GLU A 238 18.74 1.13 -3.56
CA GLU A 238 19.48 0.31 -2.61
C GLU A 238 18.76 -0.95 -2.17
N VAL A 239 17.42 -0.91 -2.03
CA VAL A 239 16.63 -2.08 -1.71
C VAL A 239 16.67 -3.04 -2.89
N LYS A 240 17.22 -4.24 -2.66
CA LYS A 240 17.29 -5.27 -3.68
C LYS A 240 15.97 -6.00 -3.79
N LEU A 241 15.44 -6.03 -5.00
CA LEU A 241 14.29 -6.85 -5.39
C LEU A 241 14.82 -7.94 -6.33
N ASP A 242 14.65 -9.18 -5.93
CA ASP A 242 14.92 -10.31 -6.83
C ASP A 242 13.78 -10.48 -7.85
N SER A 243 14.06 -11.24 -8.91
CA SER A 243 13.09 -11.48 -9.99
C SER A 243 11.84 -12.25 -9.53
N GLU A 244 11.92 -12.94 -8.40
CA GLU A 244 10.85 -13.79 -7.88
C GLU A 244 9.92 -13.04 -6.93
N PHE A 245 10.32 -11.83 -6.47
CA PHE A 245 9.56 -11.06 -5.48
C PHE A 245 8.13 -10.75 -5.93
N TYR A 246 7.89 -10.61 -7.24
CA TYR A 246 6.54 -10.39 -7.77
C TYR A 246 5.57 -11.53 -7.41
N ASP A 247 6.05 -12.77 -7.46
CA ASP A 247 5.28 -13.98 -7.18
C ASP A 247 5.37 -14.43 -5.73
N GLU A 248 6.25 -13.79 -4.93
CA GLU A 248 6.41 -14.08 -3.51
C GLU A 248 5.14 -13.70 -2.75
N LYS A 249 4.54 -14.70 -2.10
CA LYS A 249 3.35 -14.46 -1.28
C LYS A 249 3.71 -13.70 -0.01
N PRO A 250 2.85 -12.78 0.45
CA PRO A 250 3.04 -12.16 1.75
C PRO A 250 3.04 -13.22 2.87
N PRO A 251 3.88 -13.02 3.90
CA PRO A 251 3.92 -13.94 5.04
C PRO A 251 2.58 -13.99 5.78
N HIS A 252 2.20 -15.17 6.23
CA HIS A 252 1.08 -15.34 7.15
C HIS A 252 1.58 -15.00 8.57
N THR A 253 1.18 -13.85 9.07
CA THR A 253 1.52 -13.33 10.39
C THR A 253 0.49 -13.79 11.43
N GLN A 254 0.78 -13.62 12.73
CA GLN A 254 -0.24 -13.83 13.77
C GLN A 254 -1.39 -12.82 13.59
N ALA A 255 -1.09 -11.60 13.18
CA ALA A 255 -2.09 -10.59 12.84
C ALA A 255 -3.02 -11.06 11.70
N TRP A 256 -2.48 -11.74 10.68
CA TRP A 256 -3.27 -12.34 9.61
C TRP A 256 -4.24 -13.40 10.16
N ALA A 257 -3.74 -14.32 11.00
CA ALA A 257 -4.56 -15.35 11.62
C ALA A 257 -5.69 -14.75 12.47
N LEU A 258 -5.37 -13.73 13.27
CA LEU A 258 -6.34 -13.05 14.12
C LEU A 258 -7.47 -12.37 13.32
N VAL A 259 -7.13 -11.72 12.21
CA VAL A 259 -8.12 -11.09 11.32
C VAL A 259 -9.02 -12.14 10.65
N ILE A 260 -8.48 -13.28 10.25
CA ILE A 260 -9.27 -14.40 9.71
C ILE A 260 -10.26 -14.94 10.77
N GLU A 261 -9.77 -15.21 11.99
CA GLU A 261 -10.60 -15.74 13.08
C GLU A 261 -11.77 -14.80 13.43
N THR A 262 -11.56 -13.49 13.39
CA THR A 262 -12.65 -12.52 13.63
C THR A 262 -13.73 -12.52 12.52
N GLY A 263 -13.42 -13.07 11.36
CA GLY A 263 -14.36 -13.28 10.25
C GLY A 263 -15.18 -14.56 10.34
N PHE A 264 -14.82 -15.48 11.22
CA PHE A 264 -15.50 -16.76 11.35
C PHE A 264 -16.95 -16.58 11.81
N SER A 265 -17.85 -17.31 11.16
CA SER A 265 -19.18 -17.56 11.72
C SER A 265 -19.07 -18.42 12.98
N SER A 266 -20.11 -18.46 13.80
CA SER A 266 -20.14 -19.36 14.98
C SER A 266 -19.90 -20.82 14.59
N TRP A 267 -20.29 -21.23 13.38
CA TRP A 267 -20.08 -22.56 12.85
C TRP A 267 -18.63 -22.81 12.43
N ASP A 268 -18.03 -21.85 11.72
CA ASP A 268 -16.60 -21.92 11.33
C ASP A 268 -15.69 -21.96 12.55
N PHE A 269 -15.99 -21.14 13.57
CA PHE A 269 -15.29 -21.16 14.85
C PHE A 269 -15.40 -22.52 15.55
N PHE A 270 -16.58 -23.12 15.57
CA PHE A 270 -16.78 -24.44 16.12
C PHE A 270 -15.98 -25.51 15.39
N LEU A 271 -16.00 -25.52 14.06
CA LEU A 271 -15.21 -26.45 13.24
C LEU A 271 -13.69 -26.26 13.42
N HIS A 272 -13.24 -25.02 13.50
CA HIS A 272 -11.83 -24.71 13.77
C HIS A 272 -11.41 -25.23 15.15
N MET A 273 -12.22 -25.00 16.16
CA MET A 273 -11.98 -25.50 17.51
C MET A 273 -11.94 -27.04 17.56
N LEU A 274 -12.82 -27.74 16.86
CA LEU A 274 -12.78 -29.20 16.75
C LEU A 274 -11.52 -29.71 16.06
N ALA A 275 -11.07 -29.03 15.00
CA ALA A 275 -9.85 -29.40 14.29
C ALA A 275 -8.60 -29.21 15.14
N THR A 276 -8.54 -28.15 15.95
CA THR A 276 -7.41 -27.89 16.86
C THR A 276 -7.36 -28.79 18.05
N LEU A 277 -8.52 -29.19 18.61
CA LEU A 277 -8.62 -30.11 19.76
C LEU A 277 -8.34 -31.59 19.39
N ASN A 278 -8.68 -32.03 18.19
CA ASN A 278 -8.57 -33.40 17.76
C ASN A 278 -7.38 -33.69 16.82
N GLY A 279 -6.54 -32.72 16.54
CA GLY A 279 -5.51 -32.82 15.53
C GLY A 279 -6.08 -32.84 14.10
N PRO A 280 -5.23 -32.96 13.06
CA PRO A 280 -5.70 -32.94 11.68
C PRO A 280 -6.69 -34.10 11.46
N LEU A 281 -7.94 -33.76 11.22
CA LEU A 281 -8.93 -34.71 10.74
C LEU A 281 -8.42 -35.28 9.41
N LYS A 282 -7.99 -36.54 9.42
CA LYS A 282 -7.68 -37.27 8.18
C LYS A 282 -9.03 -37.63 7.55
N TRP A 283 -9.41 -36.88 6.53
CA TRP A 283 -10.49 -37.26 5.60
C TRP A 283 -9.93 -38.14 4.49
#